data_f71db44f4f9b74989334ac2f6e354cfd
#
_entry.id   f71db44f4f9b74989334ac2f6e354cfd
#
_cell.length_a   1.000
_cell.length_b   1.000
_cell.length_c   1.000
_cell.angle_alpha   90.00
_cell.angle_beta   90.00
_cell.angle_gamma   90.00
#
_symmetry.space_group_name_H-M   'P 1'
#
loop_
_entity.id
_entity.type
_entity.pdbx_description
1 polymer ?
#
loop_
_entity_poly.entity_id
_entity_poly.type
_entity_poly.pdbx_seq_one_letter_code
_entity_poly.pdbx_strand_id
1 'polypeptide(L)'
;MRPNIRQSLNYHADPVKTYLDRPGVSMEADWRRGFALLRRFDLSFDLQIYYPQMAECHELAKAFPDTQIILNHTGMPVEQSPEHFEGWKKSMRQLAQAPNVACKISGLGMGNFHWKLEDIRPWVLTAIDLFGVDRCMFASNFPVDKLFSSYDAIFDAFKAITKDFIAADRRRLFHDNAERFYRL
;
A
#
# COMPACT_ATOMS: atom_id res chain seq x y z
N MET A 1 12.01 11.54 -13.94
CA MET A 1 10.93 11.22 -12.97
C MET A 1 9.60 11.61 -13.61
N ARG A 2 8.68 10.68 -13.81
CA ARG A 2 7.32 11.02 -14.25
C ARG A 2 6.46 11.24 -13.02
N PRO A 3 5.63 12.28 -12.97
CA PRO A 3 4.83 12.56 -11.79
C PRO A 3 3.77 11.48 -11.56
N ASN A 4 3.48 11.20 -10.31
CA ASN A 4 2.34 10.43 -9.86
C ASN A 4 1.33 11.35 -9.17
N ILE A 5 0.08 10.94 -9.16
CA ILE A 5 -0.97 11.63 -8.42
C ILE A 5 -1.27 10.83 -7.15
N ARG A 6 -1.41 11.52 -6.03
CA ARG A 6 -1.83 10.94 -4.77
C ARG A 6 -3.09 11.61 -4.27
N GLN A 7 -4.05 10.81 -3.85
CA GLN A 7 -5.20 11.27 -3.09
C GLN A 7 -5.45 10.30 -1.93
N SER A 8 -5.65 10.86 -0.74
CA SER A 8 -6.11 10.10 0.42
C SER A 8 -7.61 9.87 0.29
N LEU A 9 -8.00 8.62 0.08
CA LEU A 9 -9.40 8.20 -0.03
C LEU A 9 -9.87 7.46 1.23
N ASN A 10 -9.12 7.57 2.32
CA ASN A 10 -9.43 6.93 3.59
C ASN A 10 -10.76 7.43 4.14
N TYR A 11 -11.72 6.53 4.29
CA TYR A 11 -12.96 6.77 5.00
C TYR A 11 -13.06 5.81 6.19
N HIS A 12 -13.45 6.35 7.33
CA HIS A 12 -13.65 5.60 8.56
C HIS A 12 -14.85 6.18 9.31
N ALA A 13 -15.59 5.34 10.05
CA ALA A 13 -16.71 5.78 10.88
C ALA A 13 -16.27 6.73 12.02
N ASP A 14 -15.04 6.53 12.52
CA ASP A 14 -14.40 7.45 13.46
C ASP A 14 -13.90 8.70 12.71
N PRO A 15 -14.41 9.90 13.03
CA PRO A 15 -14.02 11.12 12.34
C PRO A 15 -12.54 11.51 12.52
N VAL A 16 -11.89 11.02 13.58
CA VAL A 16 -10.44 11.26 13.79
C VAL A 16 -9.58 10.50 12.78
N LYS A 17 -10.08 9.37 12.27
CA LYS A 17 -9.37 8.51 11.31
C LYS A 17 -9.75 8.79 9.86
N THR A 18 -10.83 9.53 9.59
CA THR A 18 -11.30 9.75 8.22
C THR A 18 -10.63 10.95 7.56
N TYR A 19 -10.40 10.86 6.24
CA TYR A 19 -9.88 11.93 5.38
C TYR A 19 -10.95 12.42 4.40
N LEU A 20 -12.07 11.71 4.30
CA LEU A 20 -13.20 12.04 3.42
C LEU A 20 -14.45 12.26 4.25
N ASP A 21 -15.35 13.09 3.73
CA ASP A 21 -16.68 13.37 4.31
C ASP A 21 -17.71 12.25 4.06
N ARG A 22 -17.44 11.36 3.06
CA ARG A 22 -18.30 10.26 2.67
C ARG A 22 -17.52 9.07 2.10
N PRO A 23 -18.07 7.84 2.17
CA PRO A 23 -17.49 6.67 1.54
C PRO A 23 -17.71 6.66 0.02
N GLY A 24 -17.05 5.76 -0.70
CA GLY A 24 -17.34 5.43 -2.08
C GLY A 24 -16.93 6.47 -3.12
N VAL A 25 -16.11 7.46 -2.78
CA VAL A 25 -15.65 8.51 -3.70
C VAL A 25 -15.01 7.94 -4.95
N SER A 26 -14.24 6.84 -4.84
CA SER A 26 -13.62 6.15 -5.98
C SER A 26 -14.62 5.52 -6.96
N MET A 27 -15.89 5.40 -6.56
CA MET A 27 -16.97 4.86 -7.38
C MET A 27 -17.79 5.95 -8.11
N GLU A 28 -17.63 7.21 -7.73
CA GLU A 28 -18.36 8.33 -8.31
C GLU A 28 -17.96 8.58 -9.77
N ALA A 29 -18.97 8.82 -10.62
CA ALA A 29 -18.74 9.02 -12.06
C ALA A 29 -17.81 10.21 -12.35
N ASP A 30 -17.95 11.31 -11.65
CA ASP A 30 -17.16 12.51 -11.82
C ASP A 30 -15.69 12.28 -11.43
N TRP A 31 -15.47 11.61 -10.30
CA TRP A 31 -14.15 11.24 -9.84
C TRP A 31 -13.47 10.29 -10.85
N ARG A 32 -14.20 9.28 -11.34
CA ARG A 32 -13.71 8.33 -12.35
C ARG A 32 -13.40 9.00 -13.69
N ARG A 33 -14.15 10.02 -14.10
CA ARG A 33 -13.79 10.83 -15.29
C ARG A 33 -12.44 11.52 -15.11
N GLY A 34 -12.18 12.07 -13.93
CA GLY A 34 -10.86 12.62 -13.58
C GLY A 34 -9.77 11.56 -13.55
N PHE A 35 -10.03 10.40 -12.93
CA PHE A 35 -9.08 9.28 -12.85
C PHE A 35 -8.68 8.77 -14.25
N ALA A 36 -9.60 8.69 -15.20
CA ALA A 36 -9.35 8.26 -16.58
C ALA A 36 -8.29 9.13 -17.30
N LEU A 37 -8.11 10.38 -16.88
CA LEU A 37 -7.10 11.28 -17.46
C LEU A 37 -5.67 10.86 -17.08
N LEU A 38 -5.48 10.10 -15.99
CA LEU A 38 -4.15 9.64 -15.59
C LEU A 38 -3.46 8.85 -16.71
N ARG A 39 -4.19 7.98 -17.38
CA ARG A 39 -3.67 7.22 -18.53
C ARG A 39 -3.23 8.13 -19.68
N ARG A 40 -4.02 9.19 -19.98
CA ARG A 40 -3.71 10.14 -21.05
C ARG A 40 -2.39 10.89 -20.80
N PHE A 41 -2.08 11.17 -19.54
CA PHE A 41 -0.86 11.88 -19.14
C PHE A 41 0.25 10.93 -18.66
N ASP A 42 0.05 9.61 -18.82
CA ASP A 42 1.00 8.57 -18.40
C ASP A 42 1.39 8.71 -16.91
N LEU A 43 0.38 8.97 -16.06
CA LEU A 43 0.53 9.10 -14.62
C LEU A 43 0.15 7.81 -13.91
N SER A 44 0.85 7.48 -12.82
CA SER A 44 0.44 6.48 -11.85
C SER A 44 -0.37 7.09 -10.72
N PHE A 45 -1.13 6.28 -10.00
CA PHE A 45 -1.95 6.70 -8.87
C PHE A 45 -1.48 6.07 -7.57
N ASP A 46 -1.05 6.88 -6.62
CA ASP A 46 -0.75 6.48 -5.24
C ASP A 46 -2.07 6.38 -4.44
N LEU A 47 -2.56 5.15 -4.30
CA LEU A 47 -3.81 4.84 -3.62
C LEU A 47 -3.59 4.77 -2.11
N GLN A 48 -4.22 5.66 -1.37
CA GLN A 48 -4.21 5.63 0.09
C GLN A 48 -5.62 5.41 0.63
N ILE A 49 -5.85 4.24 1.24
CA ILE A 49 -7.13 3.75 1.74
C ILE A 49 -6.91 2.91 3.00
N TYR A 50 -8.00 2.66 3.73
CA TYR A 50 -8.06 1.56 4.69
C TYR A 50 -8.50 0.26 4.01
N TYR A 51 -8.11 -0.88 4.60
CA TYR A 51 -8.36 -2.19 4.00
C TYR A 51 -9.85 -2.51 3.72
N PRO A 52 -10.85 -2.02 4.48
CA PRO A 52 -12.25 -2.27 4.14
C PRO A 52 -12.67 -1.69 2.78
N GLN A 53 -11.94 -0.68 2.27
CA GLN A 53 -12.21 -0.04 0.98
C GLN A 53 -11.57 -0.77 -0.21
N MET A 54 -10.80 -1.82 0.02
CA MET A 54 -10.05 -2.50 -1.05
C MET A 54 -10.95 -3.16 -2.10
N ALA A 55 -12.18 -3.55 -1.73
CA ALA A 55 -13.13 -4.14 -2.68
C ALA A 55 -13.53 -3.13 -3.77
N GLU A 56 -13.86 -1.89 -3.40
CA GLU A 56 -14.17 -0.83 -4.37
C GLU A 56 -12.94 -0.44 -5.21
N CYS A 57 -11.75 -0.48 -4.61
CA CYS A 57 -10.51 -0.18 -5.33
C CYS A 57 -10.09 -1.32 -6.28
N HIS A 58 -10.45 -2.56 -5.99
CA HIS A 58 -10.33 -3.66 -6.94
C HIS A 58 -11.18 -3.41 -8.19
N GLU A 59 -12.45 -2.98 -8.01
CA GLU A 59 -13.32 -2.62 -9.14
C GLU A 59 -12.80 -1.39 -9.90
N LEU A 60 -12.18 -0.42 -9.22
CA LEU A 60 -11.48 0.70 -9.87
C LEU A 60 -10.33 0.18 -10.74
N ALA A 61 -9.48 -0.67 -10.18
CA ALA A 61 -8.32 -1.22 -10.91
C ALA A 61 -8.74 -2.02 -12.16
N LYS A 62 -9.83 -2.79 -12.08
CA LYS A 62 -10.42 -3.51 -13.22
C LYS A 62 -10.97 -2.59 -14.29
N ALA A 63 -11.61 -1.49 -13.88
CA ALA A 63 -12.17 -0.51 -14.80
C ALA A 63 -11.09 0.29 -15.55
N PHE A 64 -9.89 0.42 -14.98
CA PHE A 64 -8.76 1.17 -15.54
C PHE A 64 -7.48 0.32 -15.59
N PRO A 65 -7.46 -0.78 -16.38
CA PRO A 65 -6.36 -1.76 -16.36
C PRO A 65 -5.02 -1.18 -16.85
N ASP A 66 -5.05 -0.11 -17.64
CA ASP A 66 -3.86 0.56 -18.18
C ASP A 66 -3.27 1.63 -17.23
N THR A 67 -3.91 1.89 -16.10
CA THR A 67 -3.40 2.84 -15.11
C THR A 67 -2.68 2.07 -14.00
N GLN A 68 -1.39 2.37 -13.79
CA GLN A 68 -0.65 1.81 -12.65
C GLN A 68 -1.16 2.41 -11.35
N ILE A 69 -1.58 1.55 -10.42
CA ILE A 69 -2.00 1.91 -9.07
C ILE A 69 -0.97 1.38 -8.08
N ILE A 70 -0.59 2.21 -7.10
CA ILE A 70 0.36 1.84 -6.05
C ILE A 70 -0.36 1.98 -4.71
N LEU A 71 -0.69 0.84 -4.09
CA LEU A 71 -1.29 0.81 -2.75
C LEU A 71 -0.28 1.31 -1.72
N ASN A 72 -0.59 2.39 -1.04
CA ASN A 72 0.25 2.96 0.00
C ASN A 72 0.06 2.27 1.35
N HIS A 73 1.15 2.22 2.12
CA HIS A 73 1.16 1.85 3.53
C HIS A 73 0.48 0.51 3.81
N THR A 74 0.68 -0.47 2.90
CA THR A 74 0.15 -1.83 3.08
C THR A 74 -1.38 -1.84 3.31
N GLY A 75 -2.10 -0.81 2.77
CA GLY A 75 -3.53 -0.63 3.00
C GLY A 75 -3.88 -0.16 4.42
N MET A 76 -2.95 0.50 5.09
CA MET A 76 -3.09 1.15 6.40
C MET A 76 -3.75 0.27 7.47
N PRO A 77 -3.10 -0.82 7.93
CA PRO A 77 -3.61 -1.63 9.02
C PRO A 77 -3.39 -0.94 10.37
N VAL A 78 -4.22 0.07 10.65
CA VAL A 78 -4.15 0.88 11.88
C VAL A 78 -4.70 0.18 13.12
N GLU A 79 -5.38 -0.92 12.93
CA GLU A 79 -5.81 -1.84 13.98
C GLU A 79 -5.19 -3.21 13.71
N GLN A 80 -4.48 -3.76 14.69
CA GLN A 80 -3.63 -4.92 14.50
C GLN A 80 -4.04 -6.11 15.40
N SER A 81 -5.35 -6.25 15.68
CA SER A 81 -5.87 -7.45 16.29
C SER A 81 -5.86 -8.65 15.32
N PRO A 82 -5.94 -9.89 15.81
CA PRO A 82 -6.05 -11.07 14.96
C PRO A 82 -7.24 -11.01 13.97
N GLU A 83 -8.37 -10.48 14.41
CA GLU A 83 -9.56 -10.30 13.57
C GLU A 83 -9.30 -9.31 12.44
N HIS A 84 -8.69 -8.16 12.75
CA HIS A 84 -8.32 -7.16 11.74
C HIS A 84 -7.27 -7.70 10.77
N PHE A 85 -6.33 -8.52 11.23
CA PHE A 85 -5.36 -9.17 10.35
C PHE A 85 -6.04 -10.06 9.30
N GLU A 86 -7.00 -10.90 9.71
CA GLU A 86 -7.71 -11.78 8.76
C GLU A 86 -8.61 -10.97 7.80
N GLY A 87 -9.28 -9.92 8.27
CA GLY A 87 -10.05 -9.01 7.44
C GLY A 87 -9.18 -8.31 6.40
N TRP A 88 -8.04 -7.78 6.84
CA TRP A 88 -7.04 -7.16 5.97
C TRP A 88 -6.49 -8.14 4.94
N LYS A 89 -6.08 -9.33 5.36
CA LYS A 89 -5.54 -10.38 4.48
C LYS A 89 -6.53 -10.78 3.40
N LYS A 90 -7.82 -10.91 3.74
CA LYS A 90 -8.89 -11.18 2.78
C LYS A 90 -9.01 -10.06 1.74
N SER A 91 -9.00 -8.81 2.18
CA SER A 91 -9.11 -7.63 1.32
C SER A 91 -7.88 -7.45 0.44
N MET A 92 -6.67 -7.65 0.98
CA MET A 92 -5.41 -7.65 0.23
C MET A 92 -5.40 -8.72 -0.88
N ARG A 93 -5.88 -9.94 -0.58
CA ARG A 93 -5.99 -11.02 -1.57
C ARG A 93 -6.90 -10.63 -2.74
N GLN A 94 -8.02 -9.96 -2.46
CA GLN A 94 -8.92 -9.49 -3.50
C GLN A 94 -8.24 -8.42 -4.36
N LEU A 95 -7.63 -7.41 -3.75
CA LEU A 95 -6.98 -6.31 -4.47
C LEU A 95 -5.78 -6.81 -5.30
N ALA A 96 -5.02 -7.78 -4.78
CA ALA A 96 -3.87 -8.36 -5.45
C ALA A 96 -4.21 -9.11 -6.76
N GLN A 97 -5.48 -9.45 -6.99
CA GLN A 97 -5.95 -10.05 -8.25
C GLN A 97 -5.85 -9.05 -9.43
N ALA A 98 -5.85 -7.76 -9.16
CA ALA A 98 -5.66 -6.75 -10.19
C ALA A 98 -4.16 -6.61 -10.55
N PRO A 99 -3.75 -6.95 -11.80
CA PRO A 99 -2.33 -7.00 -12.17
C PRO A 99 -1.67 -5.62 -12.21
N ASN A 100 -2.46 -4.56 -12.40
CA ASN A 100 -2.02 -3.17 -12.42
C ASN A 100 -1.92 -2.52 -11.02
N VAL A 101 -2.02 -3.33 -9.95
CA VAL A 101 -1.82 -2.86 -8.58
C VAL A 101 -0.51 -3.37 -8.02
N ALA A 102 0.35 -2.46 -7.55
CA ALA A 102 1.55 -2.74 -6.76
C ALA A 102 1.32 -2.34 -5.29
N CYS A 103 2.06 -2.95 -4.38
CA CYS A 103 1.97 -2.70 -2.94
C CYS A 103 3.24 -2.04 -2.41
N LYS A 104 3.11 -0.86 -1.81
CA LYS A 104 4.17 -0.21 -1.05
C LYS A 104 4.07 -0.60 0.42
N ILE A 105 4.99 -1.47 0.85
CA ILE A 105 5.06 -1.98 2.22
C ILE A 105 5.72 -0.93 3.10
N SER A 106 4.89 -0.26 3.90
CA SER A 106 5.31 0.81 4.82
C SER A 106 4.19 1.13 5.81
N GLY A 107 4.45 2.01 6.77
CA GLY A 107 3.44 2.54 7.69
C GLY A 107 2.86 1.53 8.67
N LEU A 108 3.53 0.39 8.88
CA LEU A 108 3.05 -0.67 9.77
C LEU A 108 3.12 -0.27 11.25
N GLY A 109 3.99 0.70 11.59
CA GLY A 109 4.08 1.25 12.94
C GLY A 109 2.91 2.16 13.33
N MET A 110 2.11 2.64 12.37
CA MET A 110 0.96 3.52 12.68
C MET A 110 -0.13 2.85 13.52
N GLY A 111 -0.22 1.53 13.47
CA GLY A 111 -1.17 0.73 14.28
C GLY A 111 -0.60 0.27 15.63
N ASN A 112 0.72 0.35 15.81
CA ASN A 112 1.41 -0.03 17.05
C ASN A 112 2.70 0.78 17.18
N PHE A 113 2.69 1.84 17.95
CA PHE A 113 3.83 2.75 18.13
C PHE A 113 5.04 2.12 18.83
N HIS A 114 4.86 0.97 19.47
CA HIS A 114 5.91 0.21 20.14
C HIS A 114 6.20 -1.12 19.44
N TRP A 115 5.95 -1.16 18.13
CA TRP A 115 6.12 -2.37 17.33
C TRP A 115 7.50 -3.01 17.48
N LYS A 116 7.51 -4.33 17.42
CA LYS A 116 8.71 -5.16 17.33
C LYS A 116 8.71 -5.88 15.97
N LEU A 117 9.84 -6.48 15.67
CA LEU A 117 10.02 -7.25 14.42
C LEU A 117 8.92 -8.30 14.23
N GLU A 118 8.58 -9.00 15.30
CA GLU A 118 7.58 -10.09 15.31
C GLU A 118 6.17 -9.56 15.00
N ASP A 119 5.85 -8.34 15.43
CA ASP A 119 4.53 -7.73 15.23
C ASP A 119 4.30 -7.41 13.75
N ILE A 120 5.30 -6.87 13.06
CA ILE A 120 5.17 -6.45 11.66
C ILE A 120 5.48 -7.55 10.64
N ARG A 121 6.22 -8.59 11.05
CA ARG A 121 6.63 -9.71 10.18
C ARG A 121 5.45 -10.37 9.45
N PRO A 122 4.33 -10.74 10.11
CA PRO A 122 3.21 -11.39 9.42
C PRO A 122 2.60 -10.50 8.32
N TRP A 123 2.49 -9.20 8.56
CA TRP A 123 1.94 -8.24 7.59
C TRP A 123 2.84 -8.12 6.36
N VAL A 124 4.15 -8.01 6.57
CA VAL A 124 5.15 -7.93 5.50
C VAL A 124 5.13 -9.19 4.64
N LEU A 125 5.26 -10.36 5.26
CA LEU A 125 5.33 -11.62 4.52
C LEU A 125 4.01 -11.94 3.81
N THR A 126 2.86 -11.66 4.43
CA THR A 126 1.56 -11.85 3.77
C THR A 126 1.37 -10.91 2.58
N ALA A 127 1.80 -9.64 2.70
CA ALA A 127 1.72 -8.73 1.56
C ALA A 127 2.58 -9.21 0.38
N ILE A 128 3.81 -9.68 0.64
CA ILE A 128 4.70 -10.23 -0.39
C ILE A 128 4.11 -11.52 -0.99
N ASP A 129 3.55 -12.42 -0.17
CA ASP A 129 2.93 -13.66 -0.63
C ASP A 129 1.74 -13.39 -1.57
N LEU A 130 0.90 -12.42 -1.24
CA LEU A 130 -0.32 -12.11 -2.00
C LEU A 130 -0.05 -11.34 -3.30
N PHE A 131 0.83 -10.34 -3.27
CA PHE A 131 1.14 -9.51 -4.45
C PHE A 131 2.29 -10.07 -5.29
N GLY A 132 3.11 -10.94 -4.71
CA GLY A 132 4.38 -11.38 -5.31
C GLY A 132 5.50 -10.35 -5.15
N VAL A 133 6.74 -10.84 -5.14
CA VAL A 133 7.95 -10.01 -5.02
C VAL A 133 7.99 -8.89 -6.07
N ASP A 134 7.56 -9.18 -7.29
CA ASP A 134 7.64 -8.23 -8.41
C ASP A 134 6.69 -7.03 -8.28
N ARG A 135 5.69 -7.11 -7.40
CA ARG A 135 4.73 -6.02 -7.19
C ARG A 135 4.77 -5.42 -5.79
N CYS A 136 5.80 -5.74 -5.00
CA CYS A 136 6.02 -5.18 -3.67
C CYS A 136 7.27 -4.31 -3.64
N MET A 137 7.23 -3.22 -2.87
CA MET A 137 8.40 -2.38 -2.59
C MET A 137 8.37 -1.87 -1.16
N PHE A 138 9.53 -1.80 -0.50
CA PHE A 138 9.65 -1.23 0.83
C PHE A 138 9.73 0.30 0.80
N ALA A 139 9.16 0.93 1.82
CA ALA A 139 9.29 2.36 2.06
C ALA A 139 9.21 2.68 3.56
N SER A 140 9.77 3.81 3.96
CA SER A 140 9.91 4.19 5.36
C SER A 140 8.66 4.81 5.99
N ASN A 141 7.74 5.37 5.19
CA ASN A 141 6.69 6.28 5.66
C ASN A 141 7.23 7.54 6.39
N PHE A 142 8.51 7.92 6.18
CA PHE A 142 9.05 9.15 6.76
C PHE A 142 8.48 10.38 6.02
N PRO A 143 8.20 11.48 6.75
CA PRO A 143 8.55 11.72 8.16
C PRO A 143 7.55 11.21 9.20
N VAL A 144 6.42 10.60 8.82
CA VAL A 144 5.36 10.19 9.78
C VAL A 144 5.90 9.20 10.81
N ASP A 145 6.56 8.15 10.37
CA ASP A 145 7.07 7.10 11.27
C ASP A 145 8.22 7.58 12.17
N LYS A 146 8.78 8.80 11.94
CA LYS A 146 9.74 9.41 12.85
C LYS A 146 9.19 9.64 14.26
N LEU A 147 7.88 9.72 14.40
CA LEU A 147 7.21 9.92 15.71
C LEU A 147 7.41 8.72 16.64
N PHE A 148 7.68 7.53 16.12
CA PHE A 148 7.74 6.28 16.90
C PHE A 148 8.82 5.29 16.44
N SER A 149 9.66 5.67 15.46
CA SER A 149 10.76 4.82 14.99
C SER A 149 11.86 5.63 14.34
N SER A 150 13.03 5.01 14.11
CA SER A 150 14.07 5.56 13.26
C SER A 150 13.98 4.98 11.84
N TYR A 151 14.53 5.72 10.88
CA TYR A 151 14.64 5.25 9.50
C TYR A 151 15.38 3.92 9.41
N ASP A 152 16.52 3.81 10.11
CA ASP A 152 17.35 2.61 10.12
C ASP A 152 16.60 1.42 10.74
N ALA A 153 15.89 1.62 11.87
CA ALA A 153 15.13 0.55 12.51
C ALA A 153 14.07 -0.06 11.58
N ILE A 154 13.38 0.76 10.78
CA ILE A 154 12.39 0.27 9.82
C ILE A 154 13.05 -0.59 8.73
N PHE A 155 14.12 -0.08 8.10
CA PHE A 155 14.80 -0.83 7.04
C PHE A 155 15.55 -2.04 7.58
N ASP A 156 16.12 -1.99 8.78
CA ASP A 156 16.76 -3.14 9.40
C ASP A 156 15.74 -4.24 9.74
N ALA A 157 14.52 -3.86 10.16
CA ALA A 157 13.43 -4.81 10.32
C ALA A 157 13.06 -5.49 8.98
N PHE A 158 12.91 -4.75 7.88
CA PHE A 158 12.66 -5.33 6.56
C PHE A 158 13.80 -6.25 6.10
N LYS A 159 15.07 -5.86 6.33
CA LYS A 159 16.25 -6.70 6.03
C LYS A 159 16.23 -8.00 6.84
N ALA A 160 15.88 -7.93 8.12
CA ALA A 160 15.79 -9.09 9.01
C ALA A 160 14.62 -10.03 8.63
N ILE A 161 13.46 -9.46 8.23
CA ILE A 161 12.30 -10.24 7.78
C ILE A 161 12.63 -11.02 6.50
N THR A 162 13.36 -10.40 5.58
CA THR A 162 13.67 -10.98 4.26
C THR A 162 15.08 -11.60 4.18
N LYS A 163 15.72 -11.88 5.32
CA LYS A 163 17.11 -12.38 5.36
C LYS A 163 17.34 -13.65 4.54
N ASP A 164 16.32 -14.52 4.50
CA ASP A 164 16.37 -15.81 3.83
C ASP A 164 15.87 -15.77 2.36
N PHE A 165 15.47 -14.59 1.87
CA PHE A 165 15.13 -14.38 0.46
C PHE A 165 16.40 -14.34 -0.39
N ILE A 166 16.29 -14.81 -1.63
CA ILE A 166 17.42 -14.71 -2.57
C ILE A 166 17.77 -13.24 -2.86
N ALA A 167 19.04 -13.00 -3.19
CA ALA A 167 19.54 -11.64 -3.41
C ALA A 167 18.75 -10.85 -4.46
N ALA A 168 18.30 -11.52 -5.53
CA ALA A 168 17.50 -10.90 -6.58
C ALA A 168 16.13 -10.41 -6.07
N ASP A 169 15.45 -11.20 -5.23
CA ASP A 169 14.17 -10.81 -4.67
C ASP A 169 14.32 -9.63 -3.70
N ARG A 170 15.35 -9.66 -2.87
CA ARG A 170 15.66 -8.54 -1.98
C ARG A 170 15.93 -7.27 -2.77
N ARG A 171 16.72 -7.35 -3.84
CA ARG A 171 16.99 -6.21 -4.70
C ARG A 171 15.71 -5.62 -5.29
N ARG A 172 14.77 -6.44 -5.76
CA ARG A 172 13.46 -5.99 -6.24
C ARG A 172 12.68 -5.24 -5.16
N LEU A 173 12.58 -5.83 -3.95
CA LEU A 173 11.82 -5.25 -2.84
C LEU A 173 12.41 -3.93 -2.32
N PHE A 174 13.74 -3.80 -2.30
CA PHE A 174 14.42 -2.63 -1.74
C PHE A 174 14.74 -1.55 -2.78
N HIS A 175 14.72 -1.86 -4.09
CA HIS A 175 15.17 -0.94 -5.11
C HIS A 175 14.40 -1.05 -6.43
N ASP A 176 14.56 -2.16 -7.19
CA ASP A 176 14.20 -2.23 -8.60
C ASP A 176 12.72 -1.99 -8.87
N ASN A 177 11.83 -2.44 -7.97
CA ASN A 177 10.40 -2.21 -8.11
C ASN A 177 10.03 -0.74 -7.88
N ALA A 178 10.67 -0.06 -6.93
CA ALA A 178 10.46 1.37 -6.73
C ALA A 178 10.92 2.16 -7.96
N GLU A 179 12.10 1.86 -8.50
CA GLU A 179 12.60 2.45 -9.73
C GLU A 179 11.61 2.25 -10.90
N ARG A 180 11.12 1.02 -11.08
CA ARG A 180 10.17 0.68 -12.15
C ARG A 180 8.83 1.38 -12.01
N PHE A 181 8.18 1.31 -10.84
CA PHE A 181 6.83 1.85 -10.65
C PHE A 181 6.79 3.37 -10.59
N TYR A 182 7.82 4.00 -10.02
CA TYR A 182 7.94 5.45 -9.97
C TYR A 182 8.72 6.03 -11.17
N ARG A 183 9.29 5.16 -12.01
CA ARG A 183 10.00 5.56 -13.25
C ARG A 183 11.12 6.57 -12.96
N LEU A 184 11.96 6.23 -11.96
CA LEU A 184 13.09 7.04 -11.48
C LEU A 184 14.27 7.01 -12.47
#